data_dc4d69101e5fee87d60161a2b3875b29
#
_entry.id   dc4d69101e5fee87d60161a2b3875b29
#
_cell.length_a   1.000
_cell.length_b   1.000
_cell.length_c   1.000
_cell.angle_alpha   90.00
_cell.angle_beta   90.00
_cell.angle_gamma   90.00
#
_symmetry.space_group_name_H-M   'P 1'
#
loop_
_entity.id
_entity.type
_entity.pdbx_description
1 polymer ?
#
loop_
_entity_poly.entity_id
_entity_poly.type
_entity_poly.pdbx_seq_one_letter_code
_entity_poly.pdbx_strand_id
1 'polypeptide(L)'
;AEGEELVAACQRMGLITDTLYRSADLPTDRYMAIEGANGLIAAVADAHSLEAAGERILAPLGDGRLGSTDTPWAGPIALDGNLTAALLSDIVASPLFAAADLRVAPASPGKAERLLPLLCHPRATLYVNLEEAGLLCQTRFSTAPDAAQGLLARGAARVLVTDGGRACADGMAGRGIVTDAPPPVLVTRVTGAGDTFMAAHLVAEMRGADRGAALGAALRAAADYVSGDIGS
;
A
#
# COMPACT_ATOMS: atom_id res chain seq x y z
N ALA A 1 -8.49 -24.74 8.77
CA ALA A 1 -9.66 -24.59 7.92
C ALA A 1 -9.64 -23.24 7.21
N GLU A 2 -9.79 -22.10 7.91
CA GLU A 2 -9.90 -20.76 7.30
C GLU A 2 -8.66 -20.35 6.50
N GLY A 3 -7.45 -20.58 7.01
CA GLY A 3 -6.22 -20.31 6.28
C GLY A 3 -6.09 -21.12 4.97
N GLU A 4 -6.60 -22.34 4.93
CA GLU A 4 -6.62 -23.14 3.68
C GLU A 4 -7.58 -22.55 2.64
N GLU A 5 -8.73 -22.07 3.08
CA GLU A 5 -9.70 -21.40 2.19
C GLU A 5 -9.12 -20.11 1.63
N LEU A 6 -8.41 -19.33 2.45
CA LEU A 6 -7.72 -18.12 2.02
C LEU A 6 -6.63 -18.44 0.99
N VAL A 7 -5.78 -19.44 1.24
CA VAL A 7 -4.74 -19.87 0.29
C VAL A 7 -5.36 -20.32 -1.03
N ALA A 8 -6.42 -21.14 -0.98
CA ALA A 8 -7.11 -21.57 -2.18
C ALA A 8 -7.75 -20.39 -2.95
N ALA A 9 -8.27 -19.40 -2.26
CA ALA A 9 -8.80 -18.18 -2.89
C ALA A 9 -7.69 -17.38 -3.58
N CYS A 10 -6.54 -17.18 -2.92
CA CYS A 10 -5.37 -16.52 -3.49
C CYS A 10 -4.88 -17.23 -4.75
N GLN A 11 -4.77 -18.56 -4.71
CA GLN A 11 -4.35 -19.37 -5.87
C GLN A 11 -5.34 -19.26 -7.05
N ARG A 12 -6.66 -19.24 -6.78
CA ARG A 12 -7.65 -19.01 -7.84
C ARG A 12 -7.52 -17.65 -8.50
N MET A 13 -7.04 -16.65 -7.77
CA MET A 13 -6.72 -15.31 -8.30
C MET A 13 -5.35 -15.23 -8.98
N GLY A 14 -4.61 -16.35 -9.07
CA GLY A 14 -3.29 -16.40 -9.71
C GLY A 14 -2.14 -15.95 -8.83
N LEU A 15 -2.34 -15.78 -7.51
CA LEU A 15 -1.27 -15.44 -6.58
C LEU A 15 -0.38 -16.66 -6.28
N ILE A 16 0.93 -16.46 -6.25
CA ILE A 16 1.90 -17.45 -5.82
C ILE A 16 1.91 -17.50 -4.29
N THR A 17 1.64 -18.67 -3.72
CA THR A 17 1.48 -18.85 -2.27
C THR A 17 2.60 -19.69 -1.63
N ASP A 18 3.62 -20.09 -2.41
CA ASP A 18 4.69 -21.00 -1.96
C ASP A 18 5.58 -20.40 -0.87
N THR A 19 5.66 -19.06 -0.81
CA THR A 19 6.44 -18.33 0.18
C THR A 19 5.61 -17.77 1.32
N LEU A 20 4.31 -18.09 1.36
CA LEU A 20 3.41 -17.63 2.41
C LEU A 20 3.83 -18.20 3.77
N TYR A 21 3.97 -17.34 4.78
CA TYR A 21 4.18 -17.81 6.16
C TYR A 21 2.91 -18.47 6.69
N ARG A 22 3.07 -19.65 7.25
CA ARG A 22 1.98 -20.44 7.84
C ARG A 22 2.35 -20.80 9.26
N SER A 23 1.50 -20.49 10.22
CA SER A 23 1.66 -20.86 11.62
C SER A 23 0.70 -21.99 12.00
N ALA A 24 1.20 -22.92 12.83
CA ALA A 24 0.35 -23.91 13.45
C ALA A 24 -0.40 -23.35 14.69
N ASP A 25 0.14 -22.29 15.29
CA ASP A 25 -0.28 -21.79 16.60
C ASP A 25 -1.10 -20.49 16.52
N LEU A 26 -1.05 -19.80 15.39
CA LEU A 26 -1.74 -18.52 15.20
C LEU A 26 -2.98 -18.71 14.30
N PRO A 27 -4.14 -18.15 14.66
CA PRO A 27 -5.32 -18.16 13.81
C PRO A 27 -5.10 -17.27 12.57
N THR A 28 -5.94 -17.42 11.56
CA THR A 28 -5.99 -16.48 10.43
C THR A 28 -6.64 -15.19 10.88
N ASP A 29 -5.99 -14.05 10.64
CA ASP A 29 -6.52 -12.73 10.94
C ASP A 29 -7.79 -12.45 10.14
N ARG A 30 -8.64 -11.55 10.66
CA ARG A 30 -9.94 -11.23 10.09
C ARG A 30 -10.13 -9.73 9.98
N TYR A 31 -10.79 -9.33 8.91
CA TYR A 31 -11.27 -7.98 8.72
C TYR A 31 -12.77 -7.99 8.48
N MET A 32 -13.48 -7.14 9.21
CA MET A 32 -14.92 -6.95 9.03
C MET A 32 -15.19 -5.46 8.81
N ALA A 33 -15.85 -5.13 7.70
CA ALA A 33 -16.31 -3.77 7.40
C ALA A 33 -17.84 -3.73 7.41
N ILE A 34 -18.39 -2.66 7.98
CA ILE A 34 -19.80 -2.30 7.87
C ILE A 34 -19.86 -1.05 7.00
N GLU A 35 -20.39 -1.21 5.81
CA GLU A 35 -20.54 -0.13 4.83
C GLU A 35 -22.00 0.28 4.71
N GLY A 36 -22.25 1.56 4.56
CA GLY A 36 -23.57 2.14 4.30
C GLY A 36 -23.57 2.92 2.98
N ALA A 37 -24.70 3.51 2.64
CA ALA A 37 -24.86 4.30 1.41
C ALA A 37 -23.85 5.46 1.29
N ASN A 38 -23.28 5.92 2.41
CA ASN A 38 -22.33 7.03 2.46
C ASN A 38 -20.88 6.57 2.71
N GLY A 39 -20.55 5.29 2.52
CA GLY A 39 -19.23 4.72 2.72
C GLY A 39 -19.08 3.88 3.99
N LEU A 40 -17.85 3.75 4.47
CA LEU A 40 -17.51 2.94 5.64
C LEU A 40 -18.10 3.56 6.92
N ILE A 41 -18.95 2.79 7.63
CA ILE A 41 -19.52 3.17 8.92
C ILE A 41 -18.61 2.73 10.07
N ALA A 42 -18.13 1.48 10.02
CA ALA A 42 -17.25 0.91 11.02
C ALA A 42 -16.42 -0.23 10.42
N ALA A 43 -15.22 -0.42 10.96
CA ALA A 43 -14.40 -1.57 10.62
C ALA A 43 -13.73 -2.13 11.88
N VAL A 44 -13.60 -3.45 11.91
CA VAL A 44 -12.82 -4.17 12.92
C VAL A 44 -11.75 -4.97 12.18
N ALA A 45 -10.49 -4.68 12.46
CA ALA A 45 -9.36 -5.42 11.94
C ALA A 45 -8.68 -6.17 13.08
N ASP A 46 -8.61 -7.49 12.95
CA ASP A 46 -7.77 -8.34 13.78
C ASP A 46 -6.48 -8.64 13.01
N ALA A 47 -5.39 -8.06 13.44
CA ALA A 47 -4.05 -8.26 12.85
C ALA A 47 -3.06 -8.84 13.87
N HIS A 48 -3.56 -9.42 14.96
CA HIS A 48 -2.72 -9.94 16.06
C HIS A 48 -1.78 -11.05 15.59
N SER A 49 -2.25 -11.92 14.70
CA SER A 49 -1.42 -13.02 14.19
C SER A 49 -0.32 -12.53 13.27
N LEU A 50 -0.59 -11.52 12.44
CA LEU A 50 0.43 -10.87 11.62
C LEU A 50 1.49 -10.19 12.50
N GLU A 51 1.07 -9.44 13.53
CA GLU A 51 1.98 -8.80 14.46
C GLU A 51 2.81 -9.82 15.25
N ALA A 52 2.21 -10.93 15.71
CA ALA A 52 2.88 -12.01 16.40
C ALA A 52 3.81 -12.84 15.47
N ALA A 53 3.51 -12.92 14.19
CA ALA A 53 4.39 -13.55 13.21
C ALA A 53 5.71 -12.77 13.07
N GLY A 54 5.64 -11.43 13.09
CA GLY A 54 6.81 -10.56 13.06
C GLY A 54 7.74 -10.84 11.87
N GLU A 55 9.04 -10.90 12.12
CA GLU A 55 10.08 -11.11 11.09
C GLU A 55 9.97 -12.46 10.36
N ARG A 56 9.25 -13.45 10.91
CA ARG A 56 9.10 -14.77 10.28
C ARG A 56 8.48 -14.73 8.89
N ILE A 57 7.64 -13.72 8.62
CA ILE A 57 7.06 -13.49 7.28
C ILE A 57 8.11 -13.08 6.24
N LEU A 58 9.26 -12.57 6.68
CA LEU A 58 10.34 -12.09 5.82
C LEU A 58 11.34 -13.18 5.46
N ALA A 59 11.25 -14.37 6.06
CA ALA A 59 12.18 -15.47 5.84
C ALA A 59 12.49 -15.75 4.37
N PRO A 60 11.52 -15.72 3.41
CA PRO A 60 11.81 -15.96 2.00
C PRO A 60 12.81 -14.99 1.36
N LEU A 61 12.95 -13.79 1.91
CA LEU A 61 13.89 -12.78 1.41
C LEU A 61 15.32 -13.02 1.89
N GLY A 62 15.51 -13.85 2.93
CA GLY A 62 16.81 -14.11 3.54
C GLY A 62 17.33 -15.54 3.38
N ASP A 63 16.45 -16.50 3.08
CA ASP A 63 16.79 -17.94 3.06
C ASP A 63 17.10 -18.50 1.66
N GLY A 64 17.20 -17.65 0.66
CA GLY A 64 17.53 -18.02 -0.71
C GLY A 64 16.33 -18.31 -1.63
N ARG A 65 15.10 -18.36 -1.10
CA ARG A 65 13.91 -18.61 -1.93
C ARG A 65 13.57 -17.42 -2.85
N LEU A 66 13.69 -16.20 -2.37
CA LEU A 66 13.51 -14.98 -3.15
C LEU A 66 14.78 -14.12 -3.20
N GLY A 67 15.61 -14.20 -2.16
CA GLY A 67 16.85 -13.43 -2.05
C GLY A 67 17.68 -13.87 -0.85
N SER A 68 18.81 -13.18 -0.65
CA SER A 68 19.71 -13.35 0.49
C SER A 68 20.41 -12.04 0.82
N THR A 69 21.21 -11.98 1.87
CA THR A 69 22.02 -10.80 2.19
C THR A 69 23.02 -10.45 1.08
N ASP A 70 23.55 -11.45 0.37
CA ASP A 70 24.52 -11.27 -0.70
C ASP A 70 23.84 -10.92 -2.04
N THR A 71 22.61 -11.38 -2.23
CA THR A 71 21.79 -11.14 -3.42
C THR A 71 20.37 -10.73 -3.00
N PRO A 72 20.19 -9.50 -2.47
CA PRO A 72 18.89 -9.06 -2.01
C PRO A 72 17.89 -8.93 -3.15
N TRP A 73 16.61 -9.15 -2.84
CA TRP A 73 15.52 -8.99 -3.79
C TRP A 73 15.51 -7.57 -4.36
N ALA A 74 15.52 -7.45 -5.70
CA ALA A 74 15.57 -6.17 -6.40
C ALA A 74 14.23 -5.75 -7.03
N GLY A 75 13.19 -6.57 -6.91
CA GLY A 75 11.86 -6.27 -7.41
C GLY A 75 11.02 -5.44 -6.44
N PRO A 76 9.75 -5.17 -6.79
CA PRO A 76 8.82 -4.49 -5.90
C PRO A 76 8.46 -5.34 -4.69
N ILE A 77 8.28 -4.68 -3.55
CA ILE A 77 7.76 -5.25 -2.30
C ILE A 77 6.67 -4.33 -1.81
N ALA A 78 5.44 -4.85 -1.68
CA ALA A 78 4.33 -4.16 -1.06
C ALA A 78 4.37 -4.35 0.46
N LEU A 79 4.30 -3.26 1.20
CA LEU A 79 4.25 -3.22 2.66
C LEU A 79 3.05 -2.40 3.11
N ASP A 80 2.48 -2.75 4.26
CA ASP A 80 1.38 -1.98 4.82
C ASP A 80 1.52 -1.69 6.33
N GLY A 81 0.70 -0.79 6.84
CA GLY A 81 0.65 -0.38 8.25
C GLY A 81 0.06 -1.45 9.19
N ASN A 82 -0.32 -2.64 8.71
CA ASN A 82 -0.62 -3.76 9.60
C ASN A 82 0.65 -4.32 10.24
N LEU A 83 1.80 -4.14 9.59
CA LEU A 83 3.11 -4.40 10.21
C LEU A 83 3.34 -3.41 11.37
N THR A 84 4.03 -3.88 12.41
CA THR A 84 4.39 -3.00 13.53
C THR A 84 5.43 -1.97 13.13
N ALA A 85 5.44 -0.80 13.79
CA ALA A 85 6.45 0.23 13.55
C ALA A 85 7.88 -0.31 13.80
N ALA A 86 8.05 -1.22 14.76
CA ALA A 86 9.33 -1.89 15.03
C ALA A 86 9.77 -2.73 13.83
N LEU A 87 8.90 -3.60 13.28
CA LEU A 87 9.24 -4.41 12.12
C LEU A 87 9.51 -3.55 10.88
N LEU A 88 8.75 -2.45 10.69
CA LEU A 88 9.02 -1.51 9.58
C LEU A 88 10.38 -0.81 9.75
N SER A 89 10.79 -0.50 10.98
CA SER A 89 12.13 0.04 11.27
C SER A 89 13.22 -0.98 10.98
N ASP A 90 13.01 -2.25 11.33
CA ASP A 90 13.95 -3.34 11.03
C ASP A 90 14.08 -3.55 9.52
N ILE A 91 12.98 -3.49 8.76
CA ILE A 91 12.97 -3.55 7.30
C ILE A 91 13.83 -2.44 6.70
N VAL A 92 13.67 -1.20 7.18
CA VAL A 92 14.47 -0.04 6.70
C VAL A 92 15.96 -0.24 6.94
N ALA A 93 16.35 -0.83 8.06
CA ALA A 93 17.74 -1.07 8.43
C ALA A 93 18.34 -2.34 7.78
N SER A 94 17.51 -3.23 7.24
CA SER A 94 17.92 -4.54 6.79
C SER A 94 18.54 -4.51 5.38
N PRO A 95 19.72 -5.13 5.18
CA PRO A 95 20.32 -5.27 3.85
C PRO A 95 19.47 -6.09 2.87
N LEU A 96 18.55 -6.92 3.34
CA LEU A 96 17.64 -7.71 2.51
C LEU A 96 16.73 -6.83 1.65
N PHE A 97 16.47 -5.59 2.07
CA PHE A 97 15.61 -4.62 1.37
C PHE A 97 16.39 -3.53 0.63
N ALA A 98 17.73 -3.55 0.69
CA ALA A 98 18.56 -2.48 0.13
C ALA A 98 18.38 -2.25 -1.38
N ALA A 99 18.03 -3.30 -2.13
CA ALA A 99 17.79 -3.24 -3.57
C ALA A 99 16.29 -3.15 -3.95
N ALA A 100 15.39 -3.39 -3.01
CA ALA A 100 13.95 -3.48 -3.27
C ALA A 100 13.31 -2.13 -3.63
N ASP A 101 12.30 -2.16 -4.50
CA ASP A 101 11.37 -1.06 -4.76
C ASP A 101 10.21 -1.17 -3.75
N LEU A 102 10.26 -0.37 -2.69
CA LEU A 102 9.28 -0.43 -1.60
C LEU A 102 8.01 0.35 -1.95
N ARG A 103 6.88 -0.32 -1.95
CA ARG A 103 5.55 0.24 -2.18
C ARG A 103 4.75 0.14 -0.90
N VAL A 104 4.38 1.29 -0.31
CA VAL A 104 3.97 1.32 1.09
C VAL A 104 2.65 2.06 1.26
N ALA A 105 1.69 1.39 1.91
CA ALA A 105 0.38 1.96 2.25
C ALA A 105 0.08 1.80 3.75
N PRO A 106 -0.67 2.72 4.40
CA PRO A 106 -0.89 2.68 5.85
C PRO A 106 -1.94 1.66 6.30
N ALA A 107 -2.69 1.03 5.40
CA ALA A 107 -3.84 0.17 5.66
C ALA A 107 -5.06 0.90 6.27
N SER A 108 -4.85 1.95 7.07
CA SER A 108 -5.90 2.80 7.61
C SER A 108 -5.30 4.08 8.22
N PRO A 109 -6.08 5.17 8.38
CA PRO A 109 -5.61 6.39 9.04
C PRO A 109 -5.01 6.15 10.42
N GLY A 110 -5.63 5.29 11.24
CA GLY A 110 -5.13 4.94 12.58
C GLY A 110 -3.77 4.24 12.62
N LYS A 111 -3.28 3.77 11.47
CA LYS A 111 -1.97 3.11 11.31
C LYS A 111 -0.97 3.93 10.52
N ALA A 112 -1.34 5.13 10.05
CA ALA A 112 -0.49 5.95 9.19
C ALA A 112 0.87 6.25 9.84
N GLU A 113 0.91 6.58 11.11
CA GLU A 113 2.16 6.90 11.82
C GLU A 113 3.12 5.70 11.94
N ARG A 114 2.66 4.46 11.75
CA ARG A 114 3.54 3.29 11.69
C ARG A 114 4.51 3.35 10.50
N LEU A 115 4.19 4.13 9.45
CA LEU A 115 5.02 4.30 8.27
C LEU A 115 6.16 5.32 8.43
N LEU A 116 6.24 6.04 9.55
CA LEU A 116 7.28 7.05 9.78
C LEU A 116 8.71 6.54 9.54
N PRO A 117 9.09 5.30 9.89
CA PRO A 117 10.43 4.78 9.56
C PRO A 117 10.73 4.76 8.05
N LEU A 118 9.70 4.56 7.21
CA LEU A 118 9.83 4.48 5.75
C LEU A 118 9.75 5.85 5.07
N LEU A 119 9.33 6.90 5.79
CA LEU A 119 9.09 8.22 5.20
C LEU A 119 10.29 8.76 4.42
N CYS A 120 11.50 8.64 4.98
CA CYS A 120 12.73 9.13 4.36
C CYS A 120 13.52 8.02 3.62
N HIS A 121 12.93 6.84 3.43
CA HIS A 121 13.64 5.76 2.74
C HIS A 121 13.74 6.08 1.24
N PRO A 122 14.96 6.08 0.64
CA PRO A 122 15.18 6.59 -0.71
C PRO A 122 14.52 5.76 -1.82
N ARG A 123 14.12 4.54 -1.53
CA ARG A 123 13.46 3.61 -2.46
C ARG A 123 12.00 3.34 -2.11
N ALA A 124 11.42 4.11 -1.18
CA ALA A 124 10.01 3.97 -0.83
C ALA A 124 9.13 4.91 -1.65
N THR A 125 8.03 4.37 -2.17
CA THR A 125 6.90 5.12 -2.69
C THR A 125 5.74 4.94 -1.72
N LEU A 126 5.28 6.05 -1.13
CA LEU A 126 4.17 6.06 -0.19
C LEU A 126 2.84 6.26 -0.94
N TYR A 127 1.85 5.45 -0.64
CA TYR A 127 0.48 5.58 -1.13
C TYR A 127 -0.41 5.92 0.05
N VAL A 128 -0.92 7.14 0.09
CA VAL A 128 -1.70 7.65 1.21
C VAL A 128 -2.89 8.46 0.70
N ASN A 129 -3.93 8.56 1.51
CA ASN A 129 -4.99 9.54 1.27
C ASN A 129 -4.65 10.88 1.95
N LEU A 130 -5.51 11.90 1.73
CA LEU A 130 -5.29 13.24 2.25
C LEU A 130 -5.24 13.29 3.78
N GLU A 131 -6.08 12.49 4.47
CA GLU A 131 -6.10 12.39 5.93
C GLU A 131 -4.82 11.75 6.46
N GLU A 132 -4.40 10.63 5.89
CA GLU A 132 -3.18 9.90 6.25
C GLU A 132 -1.92 10.74 6.03
N ALA A 133 -1.86 11.50 4.94
CA ALA A 133 -0.80 12.46 4.69
C ALA A 133 -0.76 13.55 5.79
N GLY A 134 -1.93 14.00 6.22
CA GLY A 134 -2.08 14.95 7.32
C GLY A 134 -1.55 14.39 8.64
N LEU A 135 -1.85 13.14 8.97
CA LEU A 135 -1.34 12.46 10.16
C LEU A 135 0.18 12.31 10.11
N LEU A 136 0.72 11.84 8.99
CA LEU A 136 2.17 11.74 8.78
C LEU A 136 2.87 13.09 8.91
N CYS A 137 2.26 14.19 8.48
CA CYS A 137 2.83 15.51 8.54
C CYS A 137 2.46 16.29 9.82
N GLN A 138 1.58 15.75 10.67
CA GLN A 138 1.02 16.41 11.85
C GLN A 138 0.40 17.79 11.52
N THR A 139 -0.29 17.85 10.38
CA THR A 139 -0.94 19.06 9.88
C THR A 139 -2.18 18.69 9.06
N ARG A 140 -2.97 19.69 8.69
CA ARG A 140 -4.12 19.50 7.79
C ARG A 140 -3.81 20.09 6.43
N PHE A 141 -4.09 19.33 5.40
CA PHE A 141 -3.99 19.77 4.02
C PHE A 141 -5.39 19.93 3.40
N SER A 142 -5.52 20.87 2.49
CA SER A 142 -6.77 21.09 1.76
C SER A 142 -6.80 20.37 0.42
N THR A 143 -5.64 20.03 -0.13
CA THR A 143 -5.52 19.39 -1.44
C THR A 143 -4.43 18.31 -1.43
N ALA A 144 -4.56 17.34 -2.34
CA ALA A 144 -3.54 16.30 -2.51
C ALA A 144 -2.18 16.85 -2.96
N PRO A 145 -2.07 17.85 -3.85
CA PRO A 145 -0.79 18.49 -4.18
C PRO A 145 -0.10 19.13 -2.97
N ASP A 146 -0.83 19.84 -2.11
CA ASP A 146 -0.27 20.44 -0.89
C ASP A 146 0.26 19.35 0.07
N ALA A 147 -0.50 18.27 0.21
CA ALA A 147 -0.10 17.13 1.04
C ALA A 147 1.15 16.43 0.47
N ALA A 148 1.21 16.23 -0.84
CA ALA A 148 2.38 15.67 -1.51
C ALA A 148 3.62 16.56 -1.29
N GLN A 149 3.47 17.87 -1.44
CA GLN A 149 4.55 18.83 -1.18
C GLN A 149 5.00 18.76 0.30
N GLY A 150 4.06 18.65 1.25
CA GLY A 150 4.35 18.51 2.67
C GLY A 150 5.15 17.24 2.99
N LEU A 151 4.78 16.12 2.41
CA LEU A 151 5.50 14.84 2.59
C LEU A 151 6.91 14.88 1.96
N LEU A 152 7.04 15.47 0.76
CA LEU A 152 8.36 15.66 0.13
C LEU A 152 9.25 16.58 0.96
N ALA A 153 8.71 17.65 1.54
CA ALA A 153 9.44 18.55 2.45
C ALA A 153 9.92 17.85 3.73
N ARG A 154 9.25 16.77 4.14
CA ARG A 154 9.67 15.90 5.24
C ARG A 154 10.68 14.82 4.85
N GLY A 155 11.10 14.78 3.59
CA GLY A 155 12.14 13.89 3.12
C GLY A 155 11.64 12.65 2.37
N ALA A 156 10.34 12.54 2.07
CA ALA A 156 9.83 11.45 1.25
C ALA A 156 10.45 11.47 -0.15
N ALA A 157 10.88 10.31 -0.64
CA ALA A 157 11.43 10.20 -2.00
C ALA A 157 10.32 10.30 -3.06
N ARG A 158 9.20 9.63 -2.81
CA ARG A 158 8.01 9.66 -3.68
C ARG A 158 6.74 9.40 -2.89
N VAL A 159 5.68 10.10 -3.24
CA VAL A 159 4.36 9.96 -2.61
C VAL A 159 3.25 10.04 -3.64
N LEU A 160 2.25 9.20 -3.51
CA LEU A 160 0.97 9.34 -4.20
C LEU A 160 -0.09 9.66 -3.14
N VAL A 161 -0.77 10.80 -3.33
CA VAL A 161 -1.80 11.26 -2.41
C VAL A 161 -3.15 11.24 -3.12
N THR A 162 -4.08 10.44 -2.62
CA THR A 162 -5.47 10.38 -3.12
C THR A 162 -6.40 11.25 -2.28
N ASP A 163 -7.49 11.74 -2.91
CA ASP A 163 -8.48 12.60 -2.26
C ASP A 163 -9.90 12.29 -2.74
N GLY A 164 -10.31 11.03 -2.63
CA GLY A 164 -11.61 10.55 -3.08
C GLY A 164 -11.82 10.82 -4.58
N GLY A 165 -12.91 11.48 -4.93
CA GLY A 165 -13.21 11.87 -6.32
C GLY A 165 -12.52 13.15 -6.78
N ARG A 166 -11.64 13.77 -5.98
CA ARG A 166 -10.90 14.98 -6.34
C ARG A 166 -9.54 14.65 -6.95
N ALA A 167 -8.79 15.68 -7.32
CA ALA A 167 -7.46 15.50 -7.89
C ALA A 167 -6.52 14.75 -6.95
N CYS A 168 -5.82 13.78 -7.50
CA CYS A 168 -4.74 13.02 -6.91
C CYS A 168 -3.39 13.64 -7.30
N ALA A 169 -2.36 13.42 -6.50
CA ALA A 169 -1.01 13.93 -6.74
C ALA A 169 0.04 12.82 -6.66
N ASP A 170 0.92 12.74 -7.65
CA ASP A 170 2.19 11.99 -7.61
C ASP A 170 3.33 12.99 -7.43
N GLY A 171 3.84 13.10 -6.22
CA GLY A 171 5.00 13.92 -5.87
C GLY A 171 6.28 13.08 -5.86
N MET A 172 7.35 13.56 -6.50
CA MET A 172 8.66 12.92 -6.50
C MET A 172 9.76 13.96 -6.25
N ALA A 173 10.65 13.65 -5.31
CA ALA A 173 11.78 14.51 -4.96
C ALA A 173 12.62 14.86 -6.20
N GLY A 174 12.90 16.14 -6.41
CA GLY A 174 13.65 16.63 -7.56
C GLY A 174 12.91 16.59 -8.92
N ARG A 175 11.68 16.04 -8.98
CA ARG A 175 10.89 15.92 -10.22
C ARG A 175 9.52 16.59 -10.14
N GLY A 176 9.19 17.26 -9.04
CA GLY A 176 7.94 17.97 -8.84
C GLY A 176 6.72 17.06 -8.72
N ILE A 177 5.55 17.66 -8.86
CA ILE A 177 4.24 17.02 -8.65
C ILE A 177 3.51 16.93 -9.99
N VAL A 178 2.97 15.75 -10.29
CA VAL A 178 2.02 15.49 -11.38
C VAL A 178 0.65 15.28 -10.74
N THR A 179 -0.39 15.85 -11.34
CA THR A 179 -1.77 15.73 -10.86
C THR A 179 -2.69 15.22 -11.94
N ASP A 180 -3.67 14.42 -11.54
CA ASP A 180 -4.76 13.98 -12.40
C ASP A 180 -5.99 13.72 -11.52
N ALA A 181 -7.18 13.60 -12.09
CA ALA A 181 -8.41 13.36 -11.39
C ALA A 181 -9.09 12.06 -11.87
N PRO A 182 -9.72 11.28 -10.96
CA PRO A 182 -10.47 10.10 -11.39
C PRO A 182 -11.67 10.50 -12.24
N PRO A 183 -12.11 9.64 -13.17
CA PRO A 183 -13.38 9.83 -13.85
C PRO A 183 -14.53 9.84 -12.82
N PRO A 184 -15.58 10.66 -13.04
CA PRO A 184 -16.72 10.67 -12.16
C PRO A 184 -17.53 9.38 -12.28
N VAL A 185 -17.74 8.70 -11.16
CA VAL A 185 -18.47 7.43 -11.09
C VAL A 185 -19.43 7.43 -9.90
N LEU A 186 -20.45 6.56 -9.95
CA LEU A 186 -21.29 6.28 -8.79
C LEU A 186 -20.52 5.32 -7.86
N VAL A 187 -20.25 5.77 -6.64
CA VAL A 187 -19.54 4.97 -5.65
C VAL A 187 -20.51 3.97 -5.00
N THR A 188 -20.24 2.68 -5.14
CA THR A 188 -20.98 1.57 -4.54
C THR A 188 -20.23 0.88 -3.41
N ARG A 189 -18.88 1.07 -3.36
CA ARG A 189 -17.99 0.56 -2.32
C ARG A 189 -16.74 1.43 -2.22
N VAL A 190 -16.08 1.43 -1.06
CA VAL A 190 -14.89 2.25 -0.81
C VAL A 190 -13.70 1.38 -0.39
N THR A 191 -13.94 0.35 0.43
CA THR A 191 -12.90 -0.55 0.93
C THR A 191 -12.18 -1.26 -0.22
N GLY A 192 -10.85 -1.16 -0.27
CA GLY A 192 -10.02 -1.72 -1.34
C GLY A 192 -9.72 -0.76 -2.50
N ALA A 193 -10.28 0.46 -2.50
CA ALA A 193 -9.99 1.46 -3.54
C ALA A 193 -8.50 1.86 -3.54
N GLY A 194 -7.90 2.05 -2.35
CA GLY A 194 -6.48 2.38 -2.18
C GLY A 194 -5.57 1.24 -2.66
N ASP A 195 -5.92 0.00 -2.33
CA ASP A 195 -5.15 -1.18 -2.75
C ASP A 195 -5.23 -1.36 -4.26
N THR A 196 -6.40 -1.16 -4.85
CA THR A 196 -6.60 -1.20 -6.32
C THR A 196 -5.80 -0.11 -7.02
N PHE A 197 -5.82 1.12 -6.48
CA PHE A 197 -5.02 2.23 -6.99
C PHE A 197 -3.52 1.90 -6.96
N MET A 198 -3.01 1.44 -5.83
CA MET A 198 -1.59 1.07 -5.65
C MET A 198 -1.18 -0.05 -6.61
N ALA A 199 -1.97 -1.13 -6.71
CA ALA A 199 -1.69 -2.26 -7.57
C ALA A 199 -1.68 -1.86 -9.06
N ALA A 200 -2.68 -1.09 -9.51
CA ALA A 200 -2.77 -0.63 -10.90
C ALA A 200 -1.64 0.33 -11.26
N HIS A 201 -1.27 1.24 -10.34
CA HIS A 201 -0.12 2.13 -10.50
C HIS A 201 1.17 1.34 -10.70
N LEU A 202 1.45 0.40 -9.79
CA LEU A 202 2.64 -0.45 -9.86
C LEU A 202 2.70 -1.24 -11.16
N VAL A 203 1.60 -1.87 -11.57
CA VAL A 203 1.54 -2.64 -12.82
C VAL A 203 1.77 -1.74 -14.05
N ALA A 204 1.22 -0.52 -14.05
CA ALA A 204 1.43 0.42 -15.14
C ALA A 204 2.92 0.80 -15.27
N GLU A 205 3.60 1.09 -14.16
CA GLU A 205 5.04 1.39 -14.16
C GLU A 205 5.87 0.18 -14.60
N MET A 206 5.57 -1.02 -14.12
CA MET A 206 6.25 -2.25 -14.56
C MET A 206 6.09 -2.52 -16.06
N ARG A 207 5.02 -2.00 -16.68
CA ARG A 207 4.79 -2.04 -18.14
C ARG A 207 5.43 -0.88 -18.89
N GLY A 208 6.18 -0.01 -18.19
CA GLY A 208 6.93 1.10 -18.80
C GLY A 208 6.11 2.39 -18.98
N ALA A 209 4.95 2.53 -18.33
CA ALA A 209 4.21 3.77 -18.34
C ALA A 209 5.01 4.89 -17.65
N ASP A 210 4.96 6.10 -18.19
CA ASP A 210 5.46 7.29 -17.51
C ASP A 210 4.58 7.65 -16.29
N ARG A 211 5.04 8.61 -15.47
CA ARG A 211 4.36 9.01 -14.23
C ARG A 211 2.90 9.42 -14.45
N GLY A 212 2.63 10.22 -15.50
CA GLY A 212 1.28 10.70 -15.79
C GLY A 212 0.38 9.56 -16.25
N ALA A 213 0.88 8.71 -17.15
CA ALA A 213 0.14 7.55 -17.65
C ALA A 213 -0.13 6.52 -16.54
N ALA A 214 0.84 6.27 -15.64
CA ALA A 214 0.67 5.38 -14.51
C ALA A 214 -0.36 5.91 -13.51
N LEU A 215 -0.31 7.23 -13.18
CA LEU A 215 -1.30 7.88 -12.33
C LEU A 215 -2.71 7.76 -12.93
N GLY A 216 -2.88 8.10 -14.23
CA GLY A 216 -4.17 7.99 -14.90
C GLY A 216 -4.70 6.55 -14.97
N ALA A 217 -3.83 5.55 -15.16
CA ALA A 217 -4.22 4.13 -15.12
C ALA A 217 -4.72 3.71 -13.73
N ALA A 218 -4.02 4.12 -12.67
CA ALA A 218 -4.39 3.86 -11.28
C ALA A 218 -5.75 4.49 -10.92
N LEU A 219 -5.98 5.73 -11.34
CA LEU A 219 -7.23 6.45 -11.08
C LEU A 219 -8.42 5.79 -11.78
N ARG A 220 -8.26 5.35 -13.03
CA ARG A 220 -9.31 4.60 -13.76
C ARG A 220 -9.62 3.28 -13.07
N ALA A 221 -8.60 2.49 -12.74
CA ALA A 221 -8.79 1.21 -12.08
C ALA A 221 -9.51 1.36 -10.72
N ALA A 222 -9.14 2.37 -9.93
CA ALA A 222 -9.81 2.66 -8.66
C ALA A 222 -11.26 3.11 -8.88
N ALA A 223 -11.54 3.92 -9.90
CA ALA A 223 -12.89 4.36 -10.25
C ALA A 223 -13.78 3.19 -10.68
N ASP A 224 -13.28 2.31 -11.56
CA ASP A 224 -13.98 1.10 -12.00
C ASP A 224 -14.28 0.19 -10.80
N TYR A 225 -13.29 0.03 -9.90
CA TYR A 225 -13.46 -0.76 -8.69
C TYR A 225 -14.57 -0.22 -7.78
N VAL A 226 -14.57 1.09 -7.47
CA VAL A 226 -15.56 1.68 -6.54
C VAL A 226 -16.95 1.79 -7.14
N SER A 227 -17.09 1.81 -8.47
CA SER A 227 -18.38 1.78 -9.15
C SER A 227 -19.03 0.40 -9.17
N GLY A 228 -18.25 -0.65 -8.89
CA GLY A 228 -18.69 -2.03 -9.04
C GLY A 228 -18.56 -2.56 -10.48
N ASP A 229 -18.04 -1.76 -11.39
CA ASP A 229 -17.78 -2.13 -12.77
C ASP A 229 -16.43 -2.87 -12.84
N ILE A 230 -16.44 -4.10 -12.31
CA ILE A 230 -15.29 -5.00 -12.46
C ILE A 230 -15.43 -5.56 -13.88
N GLY A 231 -14.67 -5.02 -14.82
CA GLY A 231 -14.75 -5.37 -16.24
C GLY A 231 -15.01 -6.86 -16.47
N SER A 232 -16.06 -7.11 -17.19
CA SER A 232 -16.46 -8.44 -17.70
C SER A 232 -15.44 -8.96 -18.71
#